data_65e67d6833f46afa5d8eac61db56a6b6
#
_entry.id   65e67d6833f46afa5d8eac61db56a6b6
#
_cell.length_a   1.000
_cell.length_b   1.000
_cell.length_c   1.000
_cell.angle_alpha   90.00
_cell.angle_beta   90.00
_cell.angle_gamma   90.00
#
_symmetry.space_group_name_H-M   'P 1'
#
loop_
_entity.id
_entity.type
_entity.pdbx_description
1 polymer ?
#
loop_
_entity_poly.entity_id
_entity_poly.type
_entity_poly.pdbx_seq_one_letter_code
_entity_poly.pdbx_strand_id
1 'polypeptide(L)'
;TYTYAGENSGSATIDAASNTSSVATVKGIKPTAQGVVVLTIGKSSNNTSGFSYINAMRIVAEKGEPQPDVPEGVIRVDVAGTLSSLLPATTDTITTLILQGDLNSSDIKTIRELPSLKYLDMLNSKIVSGGEAYLNGMKTVENVFPKEMFLSNTVIETVILPKEAVEVAYHAFFGCSTLKKVVLPETVRRFGNDVFSGCTNLEEINMPA
;
A
#
# COMPACT_ATOMS: atom_id res chain seq x y z
N THR A 1 18.74 -20.15 -25.78
CA THR A 1 18.11 -19.87 -24.49
C THR A 1 18.15 -18.39 -24.25
N TYR A 2 17.05 -17.83 -23.82
CA TYR A 2 16.93 -16.43 -23.41
C TYR A 2 16.62 -16.42 -21.93
N THR A 3 17.35 -15.65 -21.18
CA THR A 3 17.14 -15.49 -19.73
C THR A 3 16.96 -14.02 -19.43
N TYR A 4 16.21 -13.73 -18.39
CA TYR A 4 16.11 -12.37 -17.84
C TYR A 4 16.35 -12.40 -16.32
N ALA A 5 16.80 -11.30 -15.80
CA ALA A 5 16.92 -11.06 -14.38
C ALA A 5 16.41 -9.64 -14.05
N GLY A 6 15.66 -9.53 -12.97
CA GLY A 6 15.08 -8.31 -12.43
C GLY A 6 14.75 -8.58 -10.97
N GLU A 7 13.60 -8.16 -10.46
CA GLU A 7 13.08 -8.64 -9.16
C GLU A 7 12.76 -10.13 -9.20
N ASN A 8 12.49 -10.67 -10.37
CA ASN A 8 12.31 -12.08 -10.64
C ASN A 8 13.23 -12.51 -11.79
N SER A 9 13.31 -13.81 -12.04
CA SER A 9 14.08 -14.37 -13.15
C SER A 9 13.28 -15.46 -13.85
N GLY A 10 13.61 -15.71 -15.10
CA GLY A 10 13.02 -16.77 -15.88
C GLY A 10 13.77 -16.99 -17.18
N SER A 11 13.40 -18.03 -17.89
CA SER A 11 14.00 -18.36 -19.18
C SER A 11 12.99 -18.94 -20.17
N ALA A 12 13.25 -18.74 -21.44
CA ALA A 12 12.57 -19.45 -22.51
C ALA A 12 13.61 -19.92 -23.55
N THR A 13 13.33 -21.04 -24.16
CA THR A 13 14.20 -21.62 -25.19
C THR A 13 13.42 -21.81 -26.48
N ILE A 14 14.06 -21.50 -27.60
CA ILE A 14 13.51 -21.74 -28.93
C ILE A 14 14.60 -22.39 -29.77
N ASP A 15 14.21 -23.33 -30.62
CA ASP A 15 15.06 -23.85 -31.70
C ASP A 15 15.00 -22.83 -32.84
N ALA A 16 16.11 -22.21 -33.15
CA ALA A 16 16.22 -21.22 -34.21
C ALA A 16 16.57 -21.85 -35.59
N ALA A 17 16.85 -23.16 -35.65
CA ALA A 17 17.16 -23.82 -36.88
C ALA A 17 15.91 -23.84 -37.77
N SER A 18 16.00 -23.20 -38.94
CA SER A 18 14.90 -23.08 -39.91
C SER A 18 13.58 -22.51 -39.35
N ASN A 19 13.66 -21.78 -38.25
CA ASN A 19 12.49 -21.20 -37.61
C ASN A 19 12.02 -19.93 -38.34
N THR A 20 10.85 -19.97 -38.91
CA THR A 20 10.20 -18.85 -39.62
C THR A 20 8.98 -18.30 -38.88
N SER A 21 8.47 -19.01 -37.87
CA SER A 21 7.18 -18.66 -37.24
C SER A 21 7.09 -18.85 -35.75
N SER A 22 8.04 -19.58 -35.11
CA SER A 22 7.97 -19.82 -33.67
C SER A 22 8.57 -18.68 -32.88
N VAL A 23 7.94 -18.33 -31.79
CA VAL A 23 8.35 -17.23 -30.88
C VAL A 23 8.56 -17.79 -29.48
N ALA A 24 9.68 -17.49 -28.87
CA ALA A 24 9.87 -17.69 -27.43
C ALA A 24 9.29 -16.49 -26.70
N THR A 25 8.35 -16.71 -25.79
CA THR A 25 7.73 -15.66 -25.00
C THR A 25 8.05 -15.85 -23.52
N VAL A 26 8.52 -14.80 -22.88
CA VAL A 26 8.66 -14.73 -21.42
C VAL A 26 7.72 -13.65 -20.91
N LYS A 27 6.87 -14.00 -19.95
CA LYS A 27 5.87 -13.10 -19.34
C LYS A 27 6.19 -12.83 -17.88
N GLY A 28 5.57 -11.79 -17.33
CA GLY A 28 5.66 -11.48 -15.91
C GLY A 28 7.03 -10.95 -15.48
N ILE A 29 7.79 -10.36 -16.40
CA ILE A 29 9.10 -9.76 -16.10
C ILE A 29 8.86 -8.51 -15.23
N LYS A 30 9.50 -8.47 -14.06
CA LYS A 30 9.51 -7.29 -13.19
C LYS A 30 10.90 -6.65 -13.20
N PRO A 31 11.01 -5.36 -13.52
CA PRO A 31 12.27 -4.62 -13.36
C PRO A 31 12.74 -4.63 -11.90
N THR A 32 14.04 -4.41 -11.68
CA THR A 32 14.56 -4.08 -10.34
C THR A 32 13.95 -2.75 -9.84
N ALA A 33 14.15 -2.42 -8.58
CA ALA A 33 13.75 -1.12 -8.00
C ALA A 33 14.34 0.09 -8.77
N GLN A 34 15.45 -0.10 -9.52
CA GLN A 34 16.06 0.90 -10.39
C GLN A 34 15.50 0.88 -11.82
N GLY A 35 14.45 0.10 -12.09
CA GLY A 35 13.83 -0.01 -13.40
C GLY A 35 14.64 -0.85 -14.42
N VAL A 36 15.58 -1.66 -13.97
CA VAL A 36 16.48 -2.44 -14.84
C VAL A 36 15.99 -3.87 -15.03
N VAL A 37 15.96 -4.32 -16.27
CA VAL A 37 15.82 -5.74 -16.66
C VAL A 37 17.05 -6.11 -17.47
N VAL A 38 17.74 -7.14 -17.06
CA VAL A 38 18.88 -7.70 -17.81
C VAL A 38 18.40 -8.88 -18.64
N LEU A 39 18.52 -8.78 -19.96
CA LEU A 39 18.22 -9.87 -20.89
C LEU A 39 19.54 -10.50 -21.33
N THR A 40 19.72 -11.78 -21.01
CA THR A 40 20.88 -12.55 -21.44
C THR A 40 20.48 -13.54 -22.53
N ILE A 41 21.23 -13.53 -23.62
CA ILE A 41 21.02 -14.45 -24.75
C ILE A 41 22.19 -15.42 -24.75
N GLY A 42 21.87 -16.68 -24.59
CA GLY A 42 22.85 -17.74 -24.52
C GLY A 42 22.56 -18.90 -25.45
N LYS A 43 23.57 -19.64 -25.73
CA LYS A 43 23.50 -20.93 -26.44
C LYS A 43 22.84 -21.96 -25.53
N SER A 44 21.86 -22.72 -26.03
CA SER A 44 21.36 -23.89 -25.30
C SER A 44 22.36 -25.05 -25.37
N SER A 45 22.30 -25.99 -24.43
CA SER A 45 23.16 -27.17 -24.38
C SER A 45 23.09 -28.02 -25.66
N ASN A 46 21.99 -27.97 -26.39
CA ASN A 46 21.75 -28.73 -27.59
C ASN A 46 22.16 -28.01 -28.89
N ASN A 47 22.66 -26.77 -28.76
CA ASN A 47 23.08 -26.00 -29.94
C ASN A 47 24.52 -26.36 -30.31
N THR A 48 24.71 -27.07 -31.42
CA THR A 48 26.03 -27.48 -31.94
C THR A 48 26.65 -26.45 -32.88
N SER A 49 25.90 -25.48 -33.38
CA SER A 49 26.38 -24.49 -34.37
C SER A 49 27.28 -23.39 -33.81
N GLY A 50 27.33 -23.20 -32.51
CA GLY A 50 28.18 -22.19 -31.89
C GLY A 50 27.62 -20.77 -31.89
N PHE A 51 26.51 -20.50 -32.51
CA PHE A 51 25.91 -19.16 -32.65
C PHE A 51 24.58 -19.02 -31.95
N SER A 52 24.26 -17.81 -31.49
CA SER A 52 22.95 -17.41 -30.99
C SER A 52 22.47 -16.19 -31.78
N TYR A 53 21.26 -16.20 -32.27
CA TYR A 53 20.70 -15.14 -33.09
C TYR A 53 19.41 -14.59 -32.48
N ILE A 54 19.21 -13.29 -32.60
CA ILE A 54 17.88 -12.65 -32.49
C ILE A 54 17.53 -12.11 -33.87
N ASN A 55 16.48 -12.66 -34.49
CA ASN A 55 15.98 -12.11 -35.75
C ASN A 55 15.07 -10.91 -35.51
N ALA A 56 14.27 -10.96 -34.45
CA ALA A 56 13.44 -9.85 -33.98
C ALA A 56 13.17 -10.00 -32.50
N MET A 57 13.18 -8.89 -31.79
CA MET A 57 12.78 -8.81 -30.39
C MET A 57 11.68 -7.77 -30.25
N ARG A 58 10.59 -8.13 -29.59
CA ARG A 58 9.56 -7.20 -29.18
C ARG A 58 9.47 -7.18 -27.67
N ILE A 59 9.73 -6.04 -27.06
CA ILE A 59 9.45 -5.80 -25.65
C ILE A 59 8.10 -5.10 -25.60
N VAL A 60 7.12 -5.75 -25.00
CA VAL A 60 5.83 -5.14 -24.67
C VAL A 60 5.87 -4.87 -23.18
N ALA A 61 5.98 -3.61 -22.81
CA ALA A 61 5.59 -3.17 -21.49
C ALA A 61 4.05 -3.22 -21.51
N GLU A 62 3.48 -4.26 -20.94
CA GLU A 62 2.10 -4.16 -20.49
C GLU A 62 2.17 -3.10 -19.37
N LYS A 63 1.67 -1.92 -19.66
CA LYS A 63 1.27 -1.00 -18.61
C LYS A 63 0.32 -1.84 -17.76
N GLY A 64 0.76 -2.27 -16.59
CA GLY A 64 -0.16 -2.78 -15.59
C GLY A 64 -1.34 -1.82 -15.61
N GLU A 65 -2.58 -2.28 -15.44
CA GLU A 65 -3.75 -1.38 -15.48
C GLU A 65 -3.32 -0.05 -14.92
N PRO A 66 -3.59 1.08 -15.61
CA PRO A 66 -3.08 2.36 -15.16
C PRO A 66 -3.46 2.45 -13.69
N GLN A 67 -2.46 2.29 -12.86
CA GLN A 67 -2.61 2.53 -11.45
C GLN A 67 -3.15 3.95 -11.43
N PRO A 68 -4.36 4.21 -10.93
CA PRO A 68 -4.90 5.55 -10.89
C PRO A 68 -3.76 6.42 -10.37
N ASP A 69 -3.42 7.47 -11.12
CA ASP A 69 -2.28 8.35 -10.80
C ASP A 69 -2.36 8.65 -9.31
N VAL A 70 -1.47 8.03 -8.53
CA VAL A 70 -1.42 8.29 -7.10
C VAL A 70 -0.90 9.71 -6.98
N PRO A 71 -1.68 10.66 -6.46
CA PRO A 71 -1.23 12.04 -6.33
C PRO A 71 0.10 12.09 -5.59
N GLU A 72 0.98 13.02 -5.97
CA GLU A 72 2.26 13.19 -5.30
C GLU A 72 2.06 13.30 -3.78
N GLY A 73 2.82 12.52 -3.01
CA GLY A 73 2.69 12.47 -1.54
C GLY A 73 1.78 11.38 -1.00
N VAL A 74 1.12 10.58 -1.86
CA VAL A 74 0.33 9.42 -1.41
C VAL A 74 1.22 8.19 -1.28
N ILE A 75 1.12 7.50 -0.15
CA ILE A 75 1.78 6.20 0.08
C ILE A 75 0.79 5.08 -0.21
N ARG A 76 1.14 4.25 -1.15
CA ARG A 76 0.36 3.06 -1.49
C ARG A 76 0.88 1.84 -0.75
N VAL A 77 0.00 1.21 0.01
CA VAL A 77 0.25 -0.04 0.73
C VAL A 77 -0.33 -1.19 -0.10
N ASP A 78 0.50 -1.81 -0.94
CA ASP A 78 0.08 -2.91 -1.80
C ASP A 78 -0.09 -4.23 -1.03
N VAL A 79 0.59 -4.37 0.10
CA VAL A 79 0.51 -5.53 1.00
C VAL A 79 0.26 -5.03 2.40
N ALA A 80 -0.87 -5.39 2.98
CA ALA A 80 -1.23 -4.99 4.34
C ALA A 80 -0.16 -5.43 5.36
N GLY A 81 0.24 -4.50 6.22
CA GLY A 81 1.29 -4.71 7.24
C GLY A 81 2.68 -4.22 6.82
N THR A 82 2.82 -3.59 5.67
CA THR A 82 4.13 -3.15 5.15
C THR A 82 4.37 -1.65 5.23
N LEU A 83 3.45 -0.86 5.77
CA LEU A 83 3.58 0.61 5.84
C LEU A 83 4.91 1.07 6.43
N SER A 84 5.38 0.44 7.49
CA SER A 84 6.64 0.80 8.14
C SER A 84 7.85 0.74 7.21
N SER A 85 7.85 -0.16 6.22
CA SER A 85 8.92 -0.28 5.22
C SER A 85 8.82 0.74 4.08
N LEU A 86 7.68 1.40 3.94
CA LEU A 86 7.42 2.42 2.92
C LEU A 86 7.71 3.83 3.43
N LEU A 87 7.82 4.00 4.74
CA LEU A 87 8.16 5.28 5.37
C LEU A 87 9.68 5.52 5.38
N PRO A 88 10.12 6.80 5.40
CA PRO A 88 11.53 7.11 5.57
C PRO A 88 12.03 6.64 6.95
N ALA A 89 13.33 6.38 7.07
CA ALA A 89 13.95 5.94 8.32
C ALA A 89 13.74 6.94 9.48
N THR A 90 13.59 8.22 9.17
CA THR A 90 13.29 9.29 10.14
C THR A 90 11.82 9.65 10.02
N THR A 91 11.01 9.29 10.99
CA THR A 91 9.55 9.51 11.00
C THR A 91 9.11 10.76 11.77
N ASP A 92 10.01 11.39 12.49
CA ASP A 92 9.71 12.55 13.38
C ASP A 92 9.23 13.79 12.62
N THR A 93 9.54 13.87 11.33
CA THR A 93 9.15 14.99 10.46
C THR A 93 7.84 14.74 9.70
N ILE A 94 7.25 13.54 9.83
CA ILE A 94 6.01 13.20 9.11
C ILE A 94 4.84 13.89 9.80
N THR A 95 4.36 14.99 9.23
CA THR A 95 3.18 15.72 9.70
C THR A 95 1.92 15.39 8.90
N THR A 96 2.08 14.88 7.70
CA THR A 96 0.99 14.55 6.78
C THR A 96 1.20 13.14 6.24
N LEU A 97 0.13 12.34 6.26
CA LEU A 97 0.14 10.98 5.73
C LEU A 97 -1.15 10.77 4.92
N ILE A 98 -1.00 10.48 3.64
CA ILE A 98 -2.10 10.15 2.73
C ILE A 98 -1.87 8.72 2.27
N LEU A 99 -2.84 7.84 2.55
CA LEU A 99 -2.71 6.40 2.36
C LEU A 99 -3.69 5.87 1.32
N GLN A 100 -3.25 4.85 0.61
CA GLN A 100 -4.08 4.06 -0.30
C GLN A 100 -3.75 2.58 -0.14
N GLY A 101 -4.75 1.70 -0.25
CA GLY A 101 -4.60 0.24 -0.18
C GLY A 101 -5.05 -0.35 1.14
N ASP A 102 -4.73 -1.61 1.38
CA ASP A 102 -5.19 -2.36 2.54
C ASP A 102 -4.30 -2.14 3.75
N LEU A 103 -4.90 -1.84 4.90
CA LEU A 103 -4.21 -1.56 6.16
C LEU A 103 -4.66 -2.54 7.23
N ASN A 104 -3.74 -3.27 7.82
CA ASN A 104 -4.00 -4.17 8.94
C ASN A 104 -3.46 -3.62 10.27
N SER A 105 -3.48 -4.43 11.32
CA SER A 105 -3.04 -4.04 12.65
C SER A 105 -1.60 -3.53 12.71
N SER A 106 -0.69 -4.10 11.90
CA SER A 106 0.71 -3.66 11.88
C SER A 106 0.86 -2.25 11.31
N ASP A 107 0.06 -1.91 10.28
CA ASP A 107 0.04 -0.56 9.70
C ASP A 107 -0.56 0.45 10.68
N ILE A 108 -1.63 0.06 11.38
CA ILE A 108 -2.24 0.89 12.43
C ILE A 108 -1.25 1.16 13.56
N LYS A 109 -0.45 0.17 13.95
CA LYS A 109 0.63 0.36 14.91
C LYS A 109 1.62 1.43 14.42
N THR A 110 2.08 1.29 13.18
CA THR A 110 3.00 2.26 12.55
C THR A 110 2.43 3.68 12.57
N ILE A 111 1.16 3.86 12.17
CA ILE A 111 0.50 5.19 12.18
C ILE A 111 0.46 5.77 13.59
N ARG A 112 0.13 4.96 14.59
CA ARG A 112 0.04 5.39 16.00
C ARG A 112 1.38 5.85 16.57
N GLU A 113 2.48 5.30 16.07
CA GLU A 113 3.84 5.57 16.52
C GLU A 113 4.46 6.82 15.87
N LEU A 114 3.77 7.49 14.93
CA LEU A 114 4.23 8.72 14.29
C LEU A 114 4.07 9.92 15.24
N PRO A 115 5.17 10.49 15.76
CA PRO A 115 5.09 11.45 16.85
C PRO A 115 4.60 12.85 16.43
N SER A 116 4.69 13.18 15.14
CA SER A 116 4.38 14.52 14.61
C SER A 116 3.18 14.54 13.67
N LEU A 117 2.44 13.42 13.53
CA LEU A 117 1.36 13.28 12.57
C LEU A 117 0.16 14.15 12.93
N LYS A 118 -0.10 15.17 12.10
CA LYS A 118 -1.23 16.11 12.23
C LYS A 118 -2.38 15.84 11.29
N TYR A 119 -2.07 15.39 10.09
CA TYR A 119 -3.05 15.14 9.03
C TYR A 119 -2.95 13.70 8.54
N LEU A 120 -4.04 12.96 8.66
CA LEU A 120 -4.15 11.59 8.14
C LEU A 120 -5.33 11.49 7.18
N ASP A 121 -5.04 11.11 5.94
CA ASP A 121 -6.05 10.78 4.94
C ASP A 121 -5.99 9.27 4.61
N MET A 122 -7.07 8.58 4.91
CA MET A 122 -7.27 7.15 4.63
C MET A 122 -8.42 6.91 3.66
N LEU A 123 -8.92 7.94 2.96
CA LEU A 123 -10.12 7.85 2.11
C LEU A 123 -10.05 6.66 1.14
N ASN A 124 -8.90 6.48 0.51
CA ASN A 124 -8.67 5.42 -0.46
C ASN A 124 -8.00 4.17 0.13
N SER A 125 -8.02 4.04 1.45
CA SER A 125 -7.58 2.85 2.16
C SER A 125 -8.76 1.98 2.57
N LYS A 126 -8.45 0.72 2.92
CA LYS A 126 -9.38 -0.23 3.52
C LYS A 126 -8.78 -0.81 4.78
N ILE A 127 -9.55 -0.85 5.87
CA ILE A 127 -9.12 -1.58 7.07
C ILE A 127 -9.44 -3.05 6.87
N VAL A 128 -8.40 -3.88 7.00
CA VAL A 128 -8.50 -5.35 6.91
C VAL A 128 -8.03 -5.99 8.23
N SER A 129 -8.50 -7.21 8.50
CA SER A 129 -8.02 -7.99 9.64
C SER A 129 -6.59 -8.50 9.41
N GLY A 130 -5.90 -8.89 10.47
CA GLY A 130 -4.55 -9.47 10.41
C GLY A 130 -3.48 -8.58 11.02
N GLY A 131 -2.23 -8.97 10.83
CA GLY A 131 -1.07 -8.28 11.38
C GLY A 131 -0.86 -8.51 12.89
N GLU A 132 0.17 -7.87 13.43
CA GLU A 132 0.45 -7.84 14.85
C GLU A 132 -0.51 -6.90 15.59
N ALA A 133 -0.72 -7.13 16.89
CA ALA A 133 -1.54 -6.23 17.69
C ALA A 133 -0.95 -4.80 17.72
N TYR A 134 -1.79 -3.81 17.53
CA TYR A 134 -1.36 -2.40 17.53
C TYR A 134 -1.33 -1.76 18.92
N LEU A 135 -2.11 -2.31 19.88
CA LEU A 135 -2.18 -1.84 21.26
C LEU A 135 -2.79 -2.93 22.17
N ASN A 136 -2.11 -3.31 23.25
CA ASN A 136 -2.66 -4.18 24.29
C ASN A 136 -3.42 -5.42 23.78
N GLY A 137 -2.89 -6.10 22.77
CA GLY A 137 -3.51 -7.26 22.13
C GLY A 137 -4.64 -6.92 21.15
N MET A 138 -4.96 -5.64 20.93
CA MET A 138 -6.00 -5.23 19.99
C MET A 138 -5.55 -5.42 18.54
N LYS A 139 -6.49 -5.88 17.73
CA LYS A 139 -6.31 -6.07 16.29
C LYS A 139 -7.41 -5.37 15.52
N THR A 140 -7.11 -5.05 14.25
CA THR A 140 -8.09 -4.49 13.33
C THR A 140 -9.20 -5.49 13.01
N VAL A 141 -10.39 -4.95 12.79
CA VAL A 141 -11.56 -5.64 12.25
C VAL A 141 -11.90 -5.03 10.90
N GLU A 142 -12.29 -5.85 9.96
CA GLU A 142 -12.57 -5.41 8.59
C GLU A 142 -13.61 -4.27 8.56
N ASN A 143 -13.29 -3.19 7.84
CA ASN A 143 -14.11 -2.00 7.66
C ASN A 143 -14.53 -1.29 8.97
N VAL A 144 -13.81 -1.54 10.07
CA VAL A 144 -14.01 -0.85 11.35
C VAL A 144 -12.84 0.09 11.61
N PHE A 145 -13.12 1.39 11.81
CA PHE A 145 -12.09 2.31 12.24
C PHE A 145 -11.63 1.93 13.66
N PRO A 146 -10.31 1.75 13.89
CA PRO A 146 -9.85 0.94 15.02
C PRO A 146 -10.18 1.52 16.40
N LYS A 147 -10.47 0.62 17.35
CA LYS A 147 -10.63 0.94 18.77
C LYS A 147 -9.38 1.63 19.31
N GLU A 148 -9.58 2.70 20.08
CA GLU A 148 -8.50 3.44 20.72
C GLU A 148 -7.38 3.89 19.74
N MET A 149 -7.71 4.08 18.47
CA MET A 149 -6.74 4.43 17.41
C MET A 149 -5.89 5.64 17.79
N PHE A 150 -6.51 6.67 18.32
CA PHE A 150 -5.87 7.92 18.75
C PHE A 150 -6.13 8.25 20.22
N LEU A 151 -6.35 7.24 21.06
CA LEU A 151 -6.60 7.45 22.49
C LEU A 151 -5.58 8.44 23.09
N SER A 152 -6.07 9.57 23.61
CA SER A 152 -5.27 10.64 24.25
C SER A 152 -4.15 11.21 23.36
N ASN A 153 -4.30 11.16 22.04
CA ASN A 153 -3.36 11.79 21.13
C ASN A 153 -3.54 13.32 21.14
N THR A 154 -2.44 14.04 21.36
CA THR A 154 -2.40 15.50 21.47
C THR A 154 -1.68 16.16 20.30
N VAL A 155 -1.58 15.48 19.15
CA VAL A 155 -0.88 15.97 17.95
C VAL A 155 -1.79 15.98 16.74
N ILE A 156 -2.62 14.95 16.58
CA ILE A 156 -3.50 14.81 15.40
C ILE A 156 -4.53 15.95 15.34
N GLU A 157 -4.65 16.57 14.17
CA GLU A 157 -5.56 17.71 13.94
C GLU A 157 -6.69 17.34 12.96
N THR A 158 -6.41 16.54 11.95
CA THR A 158 -7.40 16.16 10.92
C THR A 158 -7.29 14.68 10.58
N VAL A 159 -8.43 13.99 10.53
CA VAL A 159 -8.51 12.59 10.08
C VAL A 159 -9.63 12.43 9.07
N ILE A 160 -9.30 11.84 7.92
CA ILE A 160 -10.26 11.41 6.91
C ILE A 160 -10.32 9.88 6.95
N LEU A 161 -11.50 9.32 7.24
CA LEU A 161 -11.68 7.88 7.40
C LEU A 161 -11.74 7.16 6.05
N PRO A 162 -11.44 5.85 6.04
CA PRO A 162 -11.63 5.02 4.85
C PRO A 162 -13.07 5.05 4.35
N LYS A 163 -13.27 5.18 3.04
CA LYS A 163 -14.61 5.26 2.41
C LYS A 163 -15.50 4.04 2.67
N GLU A 164 -14.92 2.89 3.02
CA GLU A 164 -15.63 1.65 3.31
C GLU A 164 -15.86 1.42 4.82
N ALA A 165 -15.43 2.35 5.68
CA ALA A 165 -15.65 2.22 7.12
C ALA A 165 -17.13 2.22 7.47
N VAL A 166 -17.58 1.21 8.22
CA VAL A 166 -18.98 1.04 8.65
C VAL A 166 -19.19 1.36 10.11
N GLU A 167 -18.11 1.43 10.87
CA GLU A 167 -18.12 1.71 12.30
C GLU A 167 -16.88 2.51 12.71
N VAL A 168 -17.07 3.43 13.66
CA VAL A 168 -15.98 4.04 14.41
C VAL A 168 -15.99 3.43 15.81
N ALA A 169 -14.95 2.64 16.13
CA ALA A 169 -14.95 1.82 17.32
C ALA A 169 -14.75 2.64 18.61
N TYR A 170 -14.99 1.99 19.74
CA TYR A 170 -14.86 2.52 21.09
C TYR A 170 -13.56 3.33 21.29
N HIS A 171 -13.68 4.53 21.86
CA HIS A 171 -12.57 5.43 22.21
C HIS A 171 -11.63 5.79 21.04
N ALA A 172 -12.04 5.64 19.79
CA ALA A 172 -11.15 5.85 18.64
C ALA A 172 -10.43 7.20 18.66
N PHE A 173 -11.07 8.24 19.16
CA PHE A 173 -10.53 9.60 19.32
C PHE A 173 -10.66 10.15 20.75
N PHE A 174 -10.88 9.30 21.75
CA PHE A 174 -11.04 9.76 23.12
C PHE A 174 -9.83 10.59 23.58
N GLY A 175 -10.08 11.80 24.10
CA GLY A 175 -9.05 12.68 24.65
C GLY A 175 -8.15 13.34 23.58
N CYS A 176 -8.53 13.32 22.30
CA CYS A 176 -7.79 14.01 21.25
C CYS A 176 -8.04 15.52 21.29
N SER A 177 -7.37 16.21 22.23
CA SER A 177 -7.60 17.64 22.49
C SER A 177 -7.18 18.57 21.35
N THR A 178 -6.34 18.11 20.41
CA THR A 178 -5.90 18.87 19.23
C THR A 178 -6.71 18.60 17.98
N LEU A 179 -7.58 17.58 17.99
CA LEU A 179 -8.38 17.19 16.85
C LEU A 179 -9.40 18.29 16.52
N LYS A 180 -9.35 18.79 15.27
CA LYS A 180 -10.20 19.87 14.74
C LYS A 180 -11.23 19.36 13.75
N LYS A 181 -10.84 18.37 12.96
CA LYS A 181 -11.69 17.89 11.85
C LYS A 181 -11.66 16.38 11.73
N VAL A 182 -12.84 15.78 11.57
CA VAL A 182 -13.01 14.38 11.18
C VAL A 182 -13.95 14.29 9.99
N VAL A 183 -13.52 13.62 8.92
CA VAL A 183 -14.37 13.33 7.76
C VAL A 183 -14.78 11.87 7.80
N LEU A 184 -16.09 11.66 7.99
CA LEU A 184 -16.71 10.34 8.03
C LEU A 184 -17.27 9.97 6.65
N PRO A 185 -17.09 8.72 6.17
CA PRO A 185 -17.77 8.30 4.95
C PRO A 185 -19.26 8.04 5.20
N GLU A 186 -20.07 8.13 4.15
CA GLU A 186 -21.50 7.84 4.17
C GLU A 186 -21.85 6.40 4.58
N THR A 187 -20.86 5.52 4.62
CA THR A 187 -21.01 4.11 5.01
C THR A 187 -21.03 3.89 6.52
N VAL A 188 -20.58 4.85 7.33
CA VAL A 188 -20.59 4.72 8.80
C VAL A 188 -22.03 4.67 9.32
N ARG A 189 -22.33 3.62 10.09
CA ARG A 189 -23.64 3.35 10.71
C ARG A 189 -23.57 3.15 12.21
N ARG A 190 -22.38 2.97 12.76
CA ARG A 190 -22.19 2.69 14.19
C ARG A 190 -21.05 3.50 14.77
N PHE A 191 -21.27 3.95 16.00
CA PHE A 191 -20.23 4.55 16.84
C PHE A 191 -20.12 3.77 18.14
N GLY A 192 -18.90 3.46 18.53
CA GLY A 192 -18.62 2.95 19.86
C GLY A 192 -18.85 4.02 20.94
N ASN A 193 -18.74 3.64 22.21
CA ASN A 193 -18.89 4.61 23.30
C ASN A 193 -17.70 5.59 23.30
N ASP A 194 -17.99 6.82 23.67
CA ASP A 194 -17.02 7.89 23.98
C ASP A 194 -16.01 8.17 22.84
N VAL A 195 -16.42 7.95 21.58
CA VAL A 195 -15.53 8.11 20.41
C VAL A 195 -14.84 9.47 20.40
N PHE A 196 -15.57 10.56 20.67
CA PHE A 196 -15.07 11.94 20.62
C PHE A 196 -15.05 12.62 22.00
N SER A 197 -15.23 11.86 23.07
CA SER A 197 -15.17 12.45 24.43
C SER A 197 -13.78 13.05 24.68
N GLY A 198 -13.73 14.30 25.14
CA GLY A 198 -12.49 15.03 25.36
C GLY A 198 -11.82 15.62 24.12
N CYS A 199 -12.47 15.59 22.95
CA CYS A 199 -12.01 16.30 21.74
C CYS A 199 -12.41 17.79 21.84
N THR A 200 -11.76 18.55 22.71
CA THR A 200 -12.18 19.91 23.07
C THR A 200 -12.06 20.94 21.95
N ASN A 201 -11.25 20.66 20.92
CA ASN A 201 -11.06 21.55 19.77
C ASN A 201 -11.72 21.02 18.49
N LEU A 202 -12.62 20.02 18.59
CA LEU A 202 -13.31 19.49 17.42
C LEU A 202 -14.35 20.51 16.91
N GLU A 203 -14.09 21.07 15.74
CA GLU A 203 -14.87 22.11 15.08
C GLU A 203 -15.73 21.58 13.93
N GLU A 204 -15.22 20.56 13.23
CA GLU A 204 -15.85 20.08 12.01
C GLU A 204 -15.96 18.54 12.01
N ILE A 205 -17.18 18.05 11.90
CA ILE A 205 -17.50 16.66 11.68
C ILE A 205 -18.74 16.57 10.78
N ASN A 206 -18.62 15.86 9.64
CA ASN A 206 -19.77 15.54 8.83
C ASN A 206 -20.44 14.27 9.38
N MET A 207 -21.69 14.37 9.77
CA MET A 207 -22.44 13.18 10.19
C MET A 207 -23.10 12.55 8.96
N PRO A 208 -22.88 11.24 8.71
CA PRO A 208 -23.61 10.52 7.67
C PRO A 208 -25.12 10.58 7.90
N ALA A 209 -25.90 10.63 6.82
CA ALA A 209 -27.35 10.70 6.84
C ALA A 209 -28.02 9.37 7.24
#